data_9cda8082340e501e16c99146b1079a8d
#
_entry.id   9cda8082340e501e16c99146b1079a8d
#
_cell.length_a   1.000
_cell.length_b   1.000
_cell.length_c   1.000
_cell.angle_alpha   90.00
_cell.angle_beta   90.00
_cell.angle_gamma   90.00
#
_symmetry.space_group_name_H-M   'P 1'
#
loop_
_entity.id
_entity.type
_entity.pdbx_description
1 polymer ?
#
loop_
_entity_poly.entity_id
_entity_poly.type
_entity_poly.pdbx_seq_one_letter_code
_entity_poly.pdbx_strand_id
1 'polypeptide(L)'
;MPSSSSPRSTTPPSVWLARGRHLGPAAEEVLRLSLRRLKDSRTIDDFLELPETEGAQEWIFEARWRVAGSVTVRARLTVEHDSGSGQDWMLAAEAEAPWDPRWPSPAALFWPQEPDATWDHTPVSDLRLTDINPLPSDDKAVRQLLRDSARDGWGIHVVVHEAMTTDQRGRTPLAGMLPPGLRHRLVEHRAAPSQLRVVNWALRDLGVQVPRGGAVVLPGSPAPSGYDAADFAVRSVFLDGTEPAELIHAVTRFAALSRPLPDGAEEALTALREDWRLLTLEEELDRERKLVAMYAEALEAMTKSRDLYREAAEQAHAALAAYRESADAATESRPEPPASPAASPLQQLTRTFERLKVSGRTRRPAAESGDAQEARAVDEQPQIPGRRGA
;
A
#
# COMPACT_ATOMS: atom_id res chain seq x y z
N MET A 1 26.28 7.62 15.01
CA MET A 1 25.98 7.10 13.67
C MET A 1 24.76 7.84 13.17
N PRO A 2 24.81 8.67 12.14
CA PRO A 2 23.63 9.26 11.56
C PRO A 2 22.86 8.14 10.84
N SER A 3 21.62 7.89 11.26
CA SER A 3 20.70 7.01 10.57
C SER A 3 20.46 7.58 9.18
N SER A 4 20.91 6.90 8.15
CA SER A 4 20.55 7.21 6.77
C SER A 4 19.08 6.88 6.59
N SER A 5 18.20 7.87 6.84
CA SER A 5 16.81 7.78 6.45
C SER A 5 16.77 7.83 4.92
N SER A 6 16.40 6.72 4.30
CA SER A 6 16.07 6.70 2.87
C SER A 6 15.02 7.79 2.59
N PRO A 7 15.13 8.53 1.48
CA PRO A 7 14.12 9.50 1.12
C PRO A 7 12.76 8.78 0.99
N ARG A 8 11.75 9.24 1.71
CA ARG A 8 10.39 8.69 1.59
C ARG A 8 9.89 8.91 0.16
N SER A 9 9.22 7.90 -0.38
CA SER A 9 8.58 7.99 -1.68
C SER A 9 7.57 9.14 -1.70
N THR A 10 7.52 9.89 -2.80
CA THR A 10 6.58 11.01 -2.97
C THR A 10 5.29 10.54 -3.60
N THR A 11 4.17 11.17 -3.24
CA THR A 11 2.88 10.92 -3.88
C THR A 11 2.95 11.31 -5.36
N PRO A 12 2.78 10.38 -6.30
CA PRO A 12 2.70 10.70 -7.72
C PRO A 12 1.49 11.59 -8.02
N PRO A 13 1.55 12.49 -9.01
CA PRO A 13 0.46 13.39 -9.34
C PRO A 13 -0.80 12.68 -9.88
N SER A 14 -0.66 11.45 -10.37
CA SER A 14 -1.76 10.59 -10.84
C SER A 14 -2.49 9.84 -9.73
N VAL A 15 -2.00 9.91 -8.50
CA VAL A 15 -2.48 9.12 -7.37
C VAL A 15 -3.43 9.92 -6.48
N TRP A 16 -4.51 9.28 -6.10
CA TRP A 16 -5.46 9.74 -5.09
C TRP A 16 -5.51 8.74 -3.94
N LEU A 17 -5.37 9.24 -2.72
CA LEU A 17 -5.31 8.43 -1.50
C LEU A 17 -6.27 8.99 -0.47
N ALA A 18 -6.98 8.10 0.22
CA ALA A 18 -7.75 8.43 1.43
C ALA A 18 -7.84 7.21 2.34
N ARG A 19 -8.12 7.48 3.60
CA ARG A 19 -8.51 6.48 4.59
C ARG A 19 -9.66 6.99 5.40
N GLY A 20 -10.42 6.07 5.98
CA GLY A 20 -11.52 6.42 6.86
C GLY A 20 -11.96 5.24 7.70
N ARG A 21 -13.06 5.43 8.41
CA ARG A 21 -13.71 4.42 9.24
C ARG A 21 -15.19 4.33 8.91
N HIS A 22 -15.69 3.15 8.79
CA HIS A 22 -17.10 2.84 8.70
C HIS A 22 -17.62 2.45 10.08
N LEU A 23 -18.55 3.22 10.63
CA LEU A 23 -19.14 2.97 11.97
C LEU A 23 -20.39 2.08 11.93
N GLY A 24 -20.92 1.81 10.75
CA GLY A 24 -22.09 0.93 10.56
C GLY A 24 -21.71 -0.55 10.56
N PRO A 25 -22.67 -1.44 10.67
CA PRO A 25 -22.46 -2.86 10.46
C PRO A 25 -22.24 -3.17 8.97
N ALA A 26 -21.54 -4.28 8.69
CA ALA A 26 -21.45 -4.89 7.36
C ALA A 26 -21.01 -3.93 6.22
N ALA A 27 -19.86 -3.28 6.40
CA ALA A 27 -19.27 -2.39 5.37
C ALA A 27 -19.13 -3.10 4.02
N GLU A 28 -18.78 -4.38 4.04
CA GLU A 28 -18.62 -5.21 2.83
C GLU A 28 -19.93 -5.38 2.04
N GLU A 29 -21.07 -5.51 2.73
CA GLU A 29 -22.38 -5.61 2.06
C GLU A 29 -22.77 -4.27 1.42
N VAL A 30 -22.52 -3.16 2.13
CA VAL A 30 -22.75 -1.80 1.61
C VAL A 30 -21.92 -1.58 0.35
N LEU A 31 -20.65 -1.97 0.35
CA LEU A 31 -19.77 -1.87 -0.81
C LEU A 31 -20.23 -2.72 -1.98
N ARG A 32 -20.58 -3.99 -1.74
CA ARG A 32 -21.10 -4.88 -2.78
C ARG A 32 -22.34 -4.31 -3.47
N LEU A 33 -23.27 -3.78 -2.68
CA LEU A 33 -24.49 -3.17 -3.22
C LEU A 33 -24.19 -1.88 -4.01
N SER A 34 -23.33 -1.01 -3.45
CA SER A 34 -22.93 0.24 -4.09
C SER A 34 -22.25 -0.03 -5.45
N LEU A 35 -21.22 -0.90 -5.46
CA LEU A 35 -20.46 -1.21 -6.66
C LEU A 35 -21.30 -1.91 -7.74
N ARG A 36 -22.21 -2.83 -7.37
CA ARG A 36 -23.17 -3.44 -8.32
C ARG A 36 -24.04 -2.38 -8.97
N ARG A 37 -24.62 -1.49 -8.17
CA ARG A 37 -25.47 -0.39 -8.67
C ARG A 37 -24.72 0.52 -9.64
N LEU A 38 -23.44 0.85 -9.33
CA LEU A 38 -22.61 1.68 -10.19
C LEU A 38 -22.22 0.97 -11.50
N LYS A 39 -21.97 -0.32 -11.46
CA LYS A 39 -21.76 -1.14 -12.66
C LYS A 39 -23.00 -1.21 -13.52
N ASP A 40 -24.17 -1.46 -12.93
CA ASP A 40 -25.45 -1.53 -13.64
C ASP A 40 -25.82 -0.20 -14.30
N SER A 41 -25.51 0.93 -13.64
CA SER A 41 -25.67 2.28 -14.18
C SER A 41 -24.54 2.70 -15.15
N ARG A 42 -23.53 1.87 -15.37
CA ARG A 42 -22.35 2.15 -16.19
C ARG A 42 -21.54 3.37 -15.70
N THR A 43 -21.62 3.68 -14.43
CA THR A 43 -20.79 4.71 -13.79
C THR A 43 -19.37 4.21 -13.61
N ILE A 44 -19.20 2.92 -13.34
CA ILE A 44 -17.91 2.22 -13.37
C ILE A 44 -17.93 1.18 -14.49
N ASP A 45 -16.74 0.88 -15.05
CA ASP A 45 -16.61 -0.13 -16.12
C ASP A 45 -16.78 -1.53 -15.55
N ASP A 46 -16.11 -1.82 -14.42
CA ASP A 46 -16.21 -3.09 -13.72
C ASP A 46 -15.69 -2.98 -12.28
N PHE A 47 -15.98 -4.00 -11.48
CA PHE A 47 -15.41 -4.19 -10.14
C PHE A 47 -15.19 -5.67 -9.85
N LEU A 48 -14.28 -5.95 -8.92
CA LEU A 48 -13.95 -7.28 -8.42
C LEU A 48 -13.83 -7.24 -6.90
N GLU A 49 -14.47 -8.19 -6.23
CA GLU A 49 -14.20 -8.51 -4.84
C GLU A 49 -13.21 -9.67 -4.82
N LEU A 50 -12.07 -9.49 -4.17
CA LEU A 50 -11.08 -10.55 -4.06
C LEU A 50 -11.52 -11.59 -3.03
N PRO A 51 -11.26 -12.88 -3.30
CA PRO A 51 -11.58 -13.92 -2.34
C PRO A 51 -10.77 -13.73 -1.05
N GLU A 52 -11.41 -13.98 0.08
CA GLU A 52 -10.75 -14.03 1.36
C GLU A 52 -9.62 -15.07 1.33
N THR A 53 -8.41 -14.64 1.67
CA THR A 53 -7.29 -15.57 1.87
C THR A 53 -7.38 -16.12 3.29
N GLU A 54 -7.11 -17.42 3.49
CA GLU A 54 -7.09 -18.01 4.83
C GLU A 54 -6.19 -17.20 5.76
N GLY A 55 -6.79 -16.59 6.81
CA GLY A 55 -6.09 -15.74 7.77
C GLY A 55 -6.02 -14.24 7.39
N ALA A 56 -6.55 -13.82 6.24
CA ALA A 56 -6.70 -12.41 5.93
C ALA A 56 -7.78 -11.79 6.85
N GLN A 57 -7.46 -10.62 7.41
CA GLN A 57 -8.39 -9.84 8.25
C GLN A 57 -8.97 -8.66 7.48
N GLU A 58 -9.08 -8.78 6.16
CA GLU A 58 -9.42 -7.67 5.27
C GLU A 58 -10.29 -8.14 4.11
N TRP A 59 -11.28 -7.30 3.74
CA TRP A 59 -11.95 -7.38 2.44
C TRP A 59 -11.28 -6.45 1.45
N ILE A 60 -11.11 -6.90 0.22
CA ILE A 60 -10.47 -6.14 -0.84
C ILE A 60 -11.40 -6.02 -2.02
N PHE A 61 -11.62 -4.77 -2.46
CA PHE A 61 -12.43 -4.44 -3.62
C PHE A 61 -11.58 -3.67 -4.63
N GLU A 62 -11.62 -4.09 -5.88
CA GLU A 62 -11.02 -3.37 -7.00
C GLU A 62 -12.11 -2.83 -7.91
N ALA A 63 -11.95 -1.60 -8.38
CA ALA A 63 -12.87 -1.00 -9.34
C ALA A 63 -12.13 -0.22 -10.41
N ARG A 64 -12.70 -0.21 -11.63
CA ARG A 64 -12.17 0.53 -12.77
C ARG A 64 -13.27 1.37 -13.39
N TRP A 65 -12.95 2.59 -13.73
CA TRP A 65 -13.84 3.52 -14.43
C TRP A 65 -13.07 4.50 -15.29
N ARG A 66 -13.79 5.32 -16.06
CA ARG A 66 -13.22 6.39 -16.86
C ARG A 66 -13.69 7.75 -16.40
N VAL A 67 -12.76 8.73 -16.42
CA VAL A 67 -13.01 10.13 -16.17
C VAL A 67 -12.63 10.96 -17.41
N ALA A 68 -13.21 12.14 -17.56
CA ALA A 68 -12.97 13.01 -18.72
C ALA A 68 -13.12 12.28 -20.09
N GLY A 69 -13.93 11.25 -20.14
CA GLY A 69 -14.24 10.45 -21.34
C GLY A 69 -13.22 9.40 -21.74
N SER A 70 -11.94 9.54 -21.39
CA SER A 70 -10.89 8.63 -21.87
C SER A 70 -9.85 8.20 -20.85
N VAL A 71 -9.71 8.91 -19.72
CA VAL A 71 -8.69 8.60 -18.72
C VAL A 71 -9.17 7.45 -17.84
N THR A 72 -8.48 6.32 -17.88
CA THR A 72 -8.76 5.17 -17.03
C THR A 72 -8.27 5.42 -15.61
N VAL A 73 -9.10 5.06 -14.64
CA VAL A 73 -8.76 5.04 -13.21
C VAL A 73 -8.90 3.62 -12.70
N ARG A 74 -7.91 3.16 -11.96
CA ARG A 74 -7.91 1.92 -11.19
C ARG A 74 -7.90 2.27 -9.72
N ALA A 75 -8.71 1.60 -8.92
CA ALA A 75 -8.73 1.81 -7.48
C ALA A 75 -8.89 0.52 -6.72
N ARG A 76 -8.20 0.43 -5.59
CA ARG A 76 -8.26 -0.67 -4.65
C ARG A 76 -8.64 -0.13 -3.28
N LEU A 77 -9.72 -0.66 -2.74
CA LEU A 77 -10.20 -0.40 -1.40
C LEU A 77 -9.94 -1.63 -0.54
N THR A 78 -9.26 -1.43 0.57
CA THR A 78 -9.08 -2.43 1.63
C THR A 78 -9.92 -2.03 2.82
N VAL A 79 -10.67 -2.96 3.40
CA VAL A 79 -11.50 -2.75 4.60
C VAL A 79 -11.12 -3.79 5.62
N GLU A 80 -10.69 -3.35 6.80
CA GLU A 80 -10.35 -4.24 7.90
C GLU A 80 -11.62 -4.90 8.48
N HIS A 81 -11.50 -6.13 8.97
CA HIS A 81 -12.58 -6.77 9.71
C HIS A 81 -12.87 -5.98 11.00
N ASP A 82 -14.12 -6.05 11.45
CA ASP A 82 -14.59 -5.29 12.61
C ASP A 82 -13.72 -5.53 13.86
N SER A 83 -13.11 -4.45 14.35
CA SER A 83 -12.34 -4.43 15.59
C SER A 83 -13.17 -4.04 16.82
N GLY A 84 -14.50 -3.98 16.70
CA GLY A 84 -15.42 -3.59 17.77
C GLY A 84 -15.65 -2.08 17.91
N SER A 85 -14.92 -1.25 17.18
CA SER A 85 -15.07 0.21 17.13
C SER A 85 -15.41 0.74 15.73
N GLY A 86 -15.75 -0.14 14.79
CA GLY A 86 -15.95 0.15 13.38
C GLY A 86 -14.86 -0.50 12.49
N GLN A 87 -15.00 -0.33 11.20
CA GLN A 87 -14.16 -0.95 10.18
C GLN A 87 -13.31 0.11 9.50
N ASP A 88 -12.01 0.07 9.72
CA ASP A 88 -11.09 1.00 9.06
C ASP A 88 -10.94 0.62 7.59
N TRP A 89 -10.91 1.62 6.73
CA TRP A 89 -10.73 1.42 5.29
C TRP A 89 -9.61 2.29 4.74
N MET A 90 -8.94 1.80 3.71
CA MET A 90 -7.91 2.50 2.97
C MET A 90 -8.19 2.38 1.47
N LEU A 91 -8.13 3.51 0.77
CA LEU A 91 -8.40 3.59 -0.66
C LEU A 91 -7.23 4.22 -1.39
N ALA A 92 -6.66 3.46 -2.31
CA ALA A 92 -5.68 3.93 -3.27
C ALA A 92 -6.29 3.91 -4.68
N ALA A 93 -6.18 5.03 -5.40
CA ALA A 93 -6.59 5.11 -6.80
C ALA A 93 -5.47 5.73 -7.63
N GLU A 94 -5.28 5.23 -8.85
CA GLU A 94 -4.30 5.71 -9.82
C GLU A 94 -4.96 5.91 -11.18
N ALA A 95 -4.74 7.09 -11.74
CA ALA A 95 -5.21 7.45 -13.08
C ALA A 95 -4.07 7.40 -14.08
N GLU A 96 -4.39 7.20 -15.38
CA GLU A 96 -3.42 7.27 -16.49
C GLU A 96 -2.87 8.69 -16.72
N ALA A 97 -3.47 9.71 -16.08
CA ALA A 97 -3.08 11.12 -16.18
C ALA A 97 -3.01 11.77 -14.78
N PRO A 98 -2.38 12.94 -14.63
CA PRO A 98 -2.40 13.69 -13.39
C PRO A 98 -3.83 13.92 -12.90
N TRP A 99 -4.06 13.77 -11.59
CA TRP A 99 -5.38 13.85 -10.98
C TRP A 99 -5.97 15.27 -11.09
N ASP A 100 -7.14 15.40 -11.71
CA ASP A 100 -7.87 16.67 -11.74
C ASP A 100 -8.82 16.73 -10.52
N PRO A 101 -8.72 17.76 -9.65
CA PRO A 101 -9.62 17.93 -8.51
C PRO A 101 -11.11 17.96 -8.87
N ARG A 102 -11.47 18.27 -10.13
CA ARG A 102 -12.86 18.28 -10.62
C ARG A 102 -13.42 16.89 -10.88
N TRP A 103 -12.58 15.86 -10.95
CA TRP A 103 -13.06 14.48 -11.07
C TRP A 103 -13.77 14.02 -9.81
N PRO A 104 -14.71 13.07 -9.91
CA PRO A 104 -15.34 12.49 -8.73
C PRO A 104 -14.31 11.96 -7.74
N SER A 105 -14.59 12.11 -6.46
CA SER A 105 -13.78 11.46 -5.43
C SER A 105 -13.91 9.94 -5.56
N PRO A 106 -12.83 9.16 -5.62
CA PRO A 106 -12.89 7.70 -5.58
C PRO A 106 -13.70 7.15 -4.40
N ALA A 107 -13.60 7.77 -3.22
CA ALA A 107 -14.40 7.34 -2.07
C ALA A 107 -15.92 7.44 -2.33
N ALA A 108 -16.35 8.47 -3.08
CA ALA A 108 -17.76 8.60 -3.46
C ALA A 108 -18.26 7.54 -4.45
N LEU A 109 -17.35 6.80 -5.09
CA LEU A 109 -17.69 5.69 -5.98
C LEU A 109 -17.79 4.36 -5.23
N PHE A 110 -17.04 4.18 -4.16
CA PHE A 110 -17.14 2.97 -3.35
C PHE A 110 -18.30 3.05 -2.35
N TRP A 111 -18.45 4.18 -1.69
CA TRP A 111 -19.39 4.36 -0.61
C TRP A 111 -20.64 5.15 -1.05
N PRO A 112 -21.84 4.76 -0.58
CA PRO A 112 -23.06 5.47 -0.92
C PRO A 112 -23.06 6.89 -0.35
N GLN A 113 -23.55 7.84 -1.14
CA GLN A 113 -23.68 9.25 -0.76
C GLN A 113 -25.04 9.47 -0.07
N GLU A 114 -25.18 9.04 1.17
CA GLU A 114 -26.39 9.19 1.96
C GLU A 114 -26.19 10.24 3.06
N PRO A 115 -27.23 10.97 3.47
CA PRO A 115 -27.13 12.01 4.51
C PRO A 115 -26.62 11.47 5.85
N ASP A 116 -26.98 10.21 6.18
CA ASP A 116 -26.61 9.53 7.43
C ASP A 116 -25.45 8.54 7.20
N ALA A 117 -24.60 8.82 6.21
CA ALA A 117 -23.44 7.97 5.91
C ALA A 117 -22.57 7.77 7.16
N THR A 118 -22.17 6.53 7.38
CA THR A 118 -21.35 6.14 8.54
C THR A 118 -19.91 5.79 8.17
N TRP A 119 -19.55 5.95 6.90
CA TRP A 119 -18.26 5.55 6.36
C TRP A 119 -17.21 6.67 6.30
N ASP A 120 -17.62 7.92 6.48
CA ASP A 120 -16.80 9.12 6.27
C ASP A 120 -16.14 9.64 7.55
N HIS A 121 -15.79 8.75 8.48
CA HIS A 121 -15.11 9.12 9.73
C HIS A 121 -13.60 8.90 9.62
N THR A 122 -12.82 9.71 10.33
CA THR A 122 -11.36 9.51 10.42
C THR A 122 -11.04 8.38 11.40
N PRO A 123 -10.05 7.50 11.13
CA PRO A 123 -9.78 6.32 11.96
C PRO A 123 -9.38 6.63 13.39
N VAL A 124 -8.69 7.75 13.63
CA VAL A 124 -8.06 8.07 14.92
C VAL A 124 -8.95 8.91 15.82
N SER A 125 -9.76 9.80 15.24
CA SER A 125 -10.47 10.85 15.99
C SER A 125 -11.98 10.85 15.77
N ASP A 126 -12.50 9.92 14.97
CA ASP A 126 -13.91 9.82 14.57
C ASP A 126 -14.51 11.11 14.01
N LEU A 127 -13.66 12.02 13.52
CA LEU A 127 -14.08 13.25 12.87
C LEU A 127 -14.66 12.94 11.49
N ARG A 128 -15.70 13.67 11.10
CA ARG A 128 -16.31 13.50 9.79
C ARG A 128 -15.53 14.21 8.69
N LEU A 129 -15.34 13.52 7.55
CA LEU A 129 -14.65 14.08 6.39
C LEU A 129 -15.51 15.04 5.58
N THR A 130 -16.85 14.90 5.65
CA THR A 130 -17.78 15.68 4.81
C THR A 130 -18.64 16.64 5.57
N ASP A 131 -18.46 16.73 6.89
CA ASP A 131 -19.30 17.52 7.79
C ASP A 131 -18.47 18.46 8.68
N ILE A 132 -19.17 19.32 9.41
CA ILE A 132 -18.60 20.25 10.37
C ILE A 132 -18.27 19.50 11.67
N ASN A 133 -17.01 19.56 12.09
CA ASN A 133 -16.57 19.02 13.36
C ASN A 133 -16.40 20.16 14.37
N PRO A 134 -17.27 20.29 15.38
CA PRO A 134 -17.09 21.31 16.43
C PRO A 134 -15.84 20.97 17.25
N LEU A 135 -15.08 22.00 17.62
CA LEU A 135 -13.94 21.80 18.50
C LEU A 135 -14.40 21.41 19.92
N PRO A 136 -13.62 20.58 20.63
CA PRO A 136 -13.91 20.21 22.02
C PRO A 136 -14.09 21.44 22.91
N SER A 137 -14.84 21.31 23.99
CA SER A 137 -15.03 22.39 24.98
C SER A 137 -13.82 22.61 25.87
N ASP A 138 -12.97 21.58 26.04
CA ASP A 138 -11.77 21.65 26.88
C ASP A 138 -10.59 22.22 26.12
N ASP A 139 -9.95 23.25 26.69
CA ASP A 139 -8.80 23.94 26.10
C ASP A 139 -7.60 23.04 25.82
N LYS A 140 -7.39 22.01 26.64
CA LYS A 140 -6.29 21.07 26.47
C LYS A 140 -6.59 20.12 25.29
N ALA A 141 -7.83 19.68 25.20
CA ALA A 141 -8.29 18.83 24.09
C ALA A 141 -8.21 19.58 22.75
N VAL A 142 -8.61 20.86 22.70
CA VAL A 142 -8.44 21.70 21.49
C VAL A 142 -6.98 21.78 21.07
N ARG A 143 -6.06 22.06 22.00
CA ARG A 143 -4.63 22.14 21.67
C ARG A 143 -4.05 20.83 21.18
N GLN A 144 -4.47 19.72 21.79
CA GLN A 144 -4.03 18.39 21.36
C GLN A 144 -4.56 18.09 19.96
N LEU A 145 -5.87 18.28 19.74
CA LEU A 145 -6.50 18.05 18.45
C LEU A 145 -5.82 18.82 17.31
N LEU A 146 -5.59 20.13 17.49
CA LEU A 146 -4.94 20.95 16.45
C LEU A 146 -3.49 20.58 16.20
N ARG A 147 -2.77 20.11 17.23
CA ARG A 147 -1.40 19.61 17.08
C ARG A 147 -1.37 18.31 16.31
N ASP A 148 -2.31 17.40 16.58
CA ASP A 148 -2.42 16.12 15.90
C ASP A 148 -2.86 16.32 14.44
N SER A 149 -3.82 17.23 14.21
CA SER A 149 -4.26 17.65 12.88
C SER A 149 -3.13 18.22 12.02
N ALA A 150 -2.23 18.99 12.62
CA ALA A 150 -1.05 19.52 11.91
C ALA A 150 -0.01 18.43 11.55
N ARG A 151 -0.14 17.24 12.08
CA ARG A 151 0.74 16.07 11.79
C ARG A 151 0.09 15.00 10.92
N ASP A 152 -1.21 15.13 10.69
CA ASP A 152 -1.92 14.16 9.85
C ASP A 152 -1.45 14.26 8.39
N GLY A 153 -0.86 13.18 7.88
CA GLY A 153 -0.40 13.08 6.48
C GLY A 153 -1.52 12.71 5.50
N TRP A 154 -2.66 12.20 5.99
CA TRP A 154 -3.75 11.71 5.14
C TRP A 154 -4.76 12.79 4.77
N GLY A 155 -5.14 13.61 5.73
CA GLY A 155 -6.15 14.65 5.59
C GLY A 155 -5.57 16.03 5.33
N ILE A 156 -6.45 16.95 4.92
CA ILE A 156 -6.21 18.38 4.90
C ILE A 156 -7.13 18.97 5.95
N HIS A 157 -6.54 19.49 7.03
CA HIS A 157 -7.32 20.06 8.12
C HIS A 157 -7.53 21.55 7.92
N VAL A 158 -8.75 22.01 8.14
CA VAL A 158 -9.12 23.42 8.06
C VAL A 158 -9.80 23.82 9.35
N VAL A 159 -9.31 24.90 9.98
CA VAL A 159 -9.92 25.48 11.19
C VAL A 159 -10.65 26.75 10.80
N VAL A 160 -11.98 26.73 10.92
CA VAL A 160 -12.86 27.87 10.60
C VAL A 160 -13.39 28.47 11.88
N HIS A 161 -13.38 29.80 11.96
CA HIS A 161 -13.96 30.53 13.10
C HIS A 161 -15.44 30.82 12.86
N GLU A 162 -16.32 30.25 13.67
CA GLU A 162 -17.78 30.35 13.51
C GLU A 162 -18.33 31.77 13.57
N ALA A 163 -17.75 32.67 14.39
CA ALA A 163 -18.23 34.08 14.53
C ALA A 163 -18.22 34.88 13.22
N MET A 164 -17.66 34.33 12.17
CA MET A 164 -17.50 35.01 10.89
C MET A 164 -18.57 34.65 9.88
N THR A 165 -19.37 33.68 10.19
CA THR A 165 -20.39 33.14 9.31
C THR A 165 -21.77 33.35 9.94
N THR A 166 -22.16 34.60 10.11
CA THR A 166 -23.50 35.00 10.64
C THR A 166 -24.64 34.57 9.68
N ASP A 167 -24.32 34.26 8.46
CA ASP A 167 -25.24 33.80 7.44
C ASP A 167 -25.31 32.26 7.35
N GLN A 168 -26.17 31.77 6.45
CA GLN A 168 -26.38 30.32 6.25
C GLN A 168 -25.10 29.54 5.88
N ARG A 169 -24.07 30.20 5.38
CA ARG A 169 -22.78 29.62 5.01
C ARG A 169 -22.02 29.03 6.19
N GLY A 170 -22.14 29.64 7.36
CA GLY A 170 -21.54 29.06 8.57
C GLY A 170 -22.16 27.76 9.01
N ARG A 171 -23.27 27.39 8.41
CA ARG A 171 -23.99 26.13 8.69
C ARG A 171 -23.78 25.09 7.60
N THR A 172 -23.11 25.45 6.49
CA THR A 172 -22.86 24.55 5.37
C THR A 172 -21.43 24.02 5.47
N PRO A 173 -21.22 22.69 5.41
CA PRO A 173 -19.89 22.12 5.36
C PRO A 173 -19.10 22.61 4.15
N LEU A 174 -17.83 22.94 4.35
CA LEU A 174 -16.91 23.35 3.27
C LEU A 174 -16.75 22.27 2.20
N ALA A 175 -16.86 21.01 2.58
CA ALA A 175 -16.79 19.89 1.66
C ALA A 175 -17.77 20.02 0.48
N GLY A 176 -18.97 20.61 0.72
CA GLY A 176 -19.96 20.88 -0.33
C GLY A 176 -19.52 21.93 -1.36
N MET A 177 -18.59 22.81 -0.99
CA MET A 177 -18.08 23.91 -1.82
C MET A 177 -16.78 23.55 -2.54
N LEU A 178 -16.12 22.46 -2.14
CA LEU A 178 -14.86 22.00 -2.73
C LEU A 178 -15.09 21.27 -4.06
N PRO A 179 -14.07 21.29 -4.94
CA PRO A 179 -14.04 20.38 -6.05
C PRO A 179 -14.26 18.93 -5.60
N PRO A 180 -15.03 18.12 -6.36
CA PRO A 180 -15.43 16.78 -5.93
C PRO A 180 -14.28 15.88 -5.47
N GLY A 181 -13.14 15.91 -6.14
CA GLY A 181 -11.97 15.10 -5.81
C GLY A 181 -11.30 15.44 -4.47
N LEU A 182 -11.66 16.55 -3.84
CA LEU A 182 -11.09 16.99 -2.57
C LEU A 182 -12.01 16.75 -1.36
N ARG A 183 -13.29 16.46 -1.58
CA ARG A 183 -14.31 16.42 -0.52
C ARG A 183 -13.98 15.45 0.61
N HIS A 184 -13.49 14.26 0.29
CA HIS A 184 -13.18 13.19 1.25
C HIS A 184 -11.71 13.20 1.72
N ARG A 185 -11.03 14.33 1.54
CA ARG A 185 -9.68 14.57 2.02
C ARG A 185 -9.60 15.78 2.96
N LEU A 186 -10.72 16.46 3.17
CA LEU A 186 -10.78 17.63 4.04
C LEU A 186 -11.47 17.27 5.35
N VAL A 187 -10.86 17.71 6.46
CA VAL A 187 -11.45 17.66 7.81
C VAL A 187 -11.67 19.09 8.27
N GLU A 188 -12.93 19.48 8.39
CA GLU A 188 -13.30 20.84 8.82
C GLU A 188 -13.48 20.88 10.34
N HIS A 189 -12.70 21.73 11.02
CA HIS A 189 -12.86 22.04 12.43
C HIS A 189 -13.55 23.39 12.58
N ARG A 190 -14.61 23.46 13.38
CA ARG A 190 -15.36 24.66 13.61
C ARG A 190 -15.12 25.19 15.03
N ALA A 191 -14.49 26.38 15.13
CA ALA A 191 -14.23 27.03 16.38
C ALA A 191 -15.39 27.99 16.77
N ALA A 192 -16.02 27.72 17.91
CA ALA A 192 -17.03 28.63 18.46
C ALA A 192 -16.43 30.01 18.80
N PRO A 193 -17.26 31.08 18.86
CA PRO A 193 -16.79 32.43 19.19
C PRO A 193 -15.99 32.52 20.49
N SER A 194 -16.35 31.77 21.50
CA SER A 194 -15.66 31.69 22.79
C SER A 194 -14.28 31.02 22.72
N GLN A 195 -14.04 30.20 21.69
CA GLN A 195 -12.80 29.41 21.54
C GLN A 195 -11.69 30.11 20.75
N LEU A 196 -11.95 31.31 20.17
CA LEU A 196 -10.97 32.04 19.37
C LEU A 196 -9.62 32.19 20.07
N ARG A 197 -9.64 32.48 21.37
CA ARG A 197 -8.44 32.69 22.17
C ARG A 197 -7.60 31.41 22.30
N VAL A 198 -8.24 30.30 22.62
CA VAL A 198 -7.53 29.03 22.83
C VAL A 198 -7.02 28.47 21.49
N VAL A 199 -7.82 28.59 20.42
CA VAL A 199 -7.42 28.20 19.06
C VAL A 199 -6.20 29.00 18.62
N ASN A 200 -6.23 30.34 18.73
CA ASN A 200 -5.10 31.19 18.34
C ASN A 200 -3.87 30.95 19.23
N TRP A 201 -4.06 30.55 20.47
CA TRP A 201 -2.94 30.16 21.32
C TRP A 201 -2.32 28.80 20.87
N ALA A 202 -3.16 27.83 20.52
CA ALA A 202 -2.69 26.56 20.00
C ALA A 202 -1.94 26.69 18.66
N LEU A 203 -2.42 27.60 17.79
CA LEU A 203 -1.81 27.84 16.47
C LEU A 203 -0.56 28.72 16.51
N ARG A 204 -0.28 29.37 17.64
CA ARG A 204 0.91 30.23 17.80
C ARG A 204 2.20 29.48 17.58
N ASP A 205 2.26 28.22 18.04
CA ASP A 205 3.41 27.34 17.86
C ASP A 205 3.67 27.01 16.37
N LEU A 206 2.63 27.16 15.54
CA LEU A 206 2.68 27.01 14.09
C LEU A 206 2.90 28.33 13.35
N GLY A 207 3.09 29.45 14.08
CA GLY A 207 3.37 30.77 13.54
C GLY A 207 2.17 31.50 12.95
N VAL A 208 0.95 31.04 13.17
CA VAL A 208 -0.28 31.61 12.56
C VAL A 208 -1.36 31.86 13.59
N GLN A 209 -2.37 32.62 13.16
CA GLN A 209 -3.62 32.86 13.90
C GLN A 209 -4.80 32.80 12.95
N VAL A 210 -5.93 32.28 13.43
CA VAL A 210 -7.19 32.38 12.69
C VAL A 210 -7.64 33.86 12.72
N PRO A 211 -7.73 34.49 11.57
CA PRO A 211 -8.26 35.87 11.53
C PRO A 211 -9.76 35.85 11.81
N ARG A 212 -10.30 36.95 12.28
CA ARG A 212 -11.75 37.12 12.27
C ARG A 212 -12.22 37.09 10.82
N GLY A 213 -13.16 36.23 10.44
CA GLY A 213 -13.61 36.09 9.07
C GLY A 213 -12.81 35.10 8.24
N GLY A 214 -12.03 34.29 8.90
CA GLY A 214 -11.12 33.47 8.16
C GLY A 214 -11.03 32.06 8.63
N ALA A 215 -10.14 31.34 7.97
CA ALA A 215 -9.78 29.98 8.28
C ALA A 215 -8.27 29.84 8.26
N VAL A 216 -7.80 28.75 8.84
CA VAL A 216 -6.42 28.30 8.75
C VAL A 216 -6.40 26.92 8.11
N VAL A 217 -5.60 26.78 7.07
CA VAL A 217 -5.30 25.47 6.44
C VAL A 217 -4.06 24.91 7.10
N LEU A 218 -4.19 23.74 7.69
CA LEU A 218 -3.11 23.04 8.38
C LEU A 218 -2.41 22.07 7.41
N PRO A 219 -1.09 22.11 7.31
CA PRO A 219 -0.33 21.13 6.56
C PRO A 219 -0.31 19.80 7.29
N GLY A 220 -0.23 18.72 6.55
CA GLY A 220 -0.17 17.37 7.11
C GLY A 220 1.14 17.00 7.80
N SER A 221 2.18 17.84 7.77
CA SER A 221 3.49 17.56 8.41
C SER A 221 4.43 18.75 8.24
N PRO A 222 5.47 18.92 9.08
CA PRO A 222 6.59 19.78 8.75
C PRO A 222 7.17 19.42 7.39
N ALA A 223 7.67 20.40 6.65
CA ALA A 223 8.28 20.18 5.35
C ALA A 223 9.36 19.08 5.45
N PRO A 224 9.28 18.01 4.66
CA PRO A 224 10.31 16.99 4.66
C PRO A 224 11.63 17.54 4.10
N SER A 225 12.73 16.87 4.40
CA SER A 225 14.04 17.21 3.83
C SER A 225 13.97 17.19 2.29
N GLY A 226 14.32 18.28 1.64
CA GLY A 226 14.30 18.44 0.18
C GLY A 226 13.05 19.11 -0.38
N TYR A 227 12.07 19.49 0.45
CA TYR A 227 10.89 20.25 0.04
C TYR A 227 11.00 21.72 0.47
N ASP A 228 10.29 22.62 -0.28
CA ASP A 228 10.22 24.02 0.12
C ASP A 228 9.34 24.16 1.36
N ALA A 229 9.93 24.68 2.43
CA ALA A 229 9.21 24.89 3.69
C ALA A 229 8.01 25.85 3.53
N ALA A 230 8.05 26.77 2.56
CA ALA A 230 6.94 27.69 2.28
C ALA A 230 5.70 26.97 1.73
N ASP A 231 5.87 25.87 1.03
CA ASP A 231 4.76 25.06 0.51
C ASP A 231 4.01 24.34 1.65
N PHE A 232 4.72 23.97 2.71
CA PHE A 232 4.17 23.29 3.88
C PHE A 232 3.80 24.26 5.02
N ALA A 233 3.95 25.56 4.81
CA ALA A 233 3.57 26.55 5.81
C ALA A 233 2.05 26.55 6.04
N VAL A 234 1.66 26.64 7.30
CA VAL A 234 0.26 26.85 7.69
C VAL A 234 -0.23 28.16 7.08
N ARG A 235 -1.43 28.16 6.50
CA ARG A 235 -1.97 29.30 5.76
C ARG A 235 -3.21 29.86 6.42
N SER A 236 -3.21 31.16 6.69
CA SER A 236 -4.41 31.91 7.08
C SER A 236 -5.04 32.52 5.84
N VAL A 237 -6.33 32.31 5.68
CA VAL A 237 -7.12 32.87 4.56
C VAL A 237 -8.37 33.56 5.10
N PHE A 238 -8.89 34.52 4.36
CA PHE A 238 -10.16 35.16 4.68
C PHE A 238 -11.31 34.48 3.95
N LEU A 239 -12.48 34.44 4.59
CA LEU A 239 -13.71 33.92 4.00
C LEU A 239 -14.52 35.14 3.53
N ASP A 240 -14.30 35.55 2.30
CA ASP A 240 -14.92 36.73 1.71
C ASP A 240 -16.13 36.37 0.83
N GLY A 241 -17.12 37.24 0.81
CA GLY A 241 -18.26 37.16 -0.13
C GLY A 241 -19.13 35.93 0.03
N THR A 242 -19.72 35.48 -1.08
CA THR A 242 -20.63 34.34 -1.14
C THR A 242 -19.94 32.98 -1.25
N GLU A 243 -18.69 32.96 -1.74
CA GLU A 243 -17.87 31.75 -1.91
C GLU A 243 -16.53 31.92 -1.20
N PRO A 244 -16.04 30.94 -0.46
CA PRO A 244 -14.74 30.99 0.20
C PRO A 244 -13.61 30.71 -0.83
N ALA A 245 -13.50 31.57 -1.86
CA ALA A 245 -12.62 31.35 -3.01
C ALA A 245 -11.13 31.21 -2.61
N GLU A 246 -10.63 32.05 -1.70
CA GLU A 246 -9.26 31.95 -1.19
C GLU A 246 -9.00 30.62 -0.48
N LEU A 247 -9.96 30.16 0.32
CA LEU A 247 -9.85 28.89 1.02
C LEU A 247 -9.83 27.72 0.04
N ILE A 248 -10.76 27.70 -0.93
CA ILE A 248 -10.81 26.67 -1.98
C ILE A 248 -9.49 26.67 -2.74
N HIS A 249 -8.98 27.85 -3.13
CA HIS A 249 -7.70 27.96 -3.82
C HIS A 249 -6.54 27.44 -2.95
N ALA A 250 -6.47 27.81 -1.69
CA ALA A 250 -5.43 27.37 -0.76
C ALA A 250 -5.44 25.85 -0.56
N VAL A 251 -6.63 25.25 -0.36
CA VAL A 251 -6.80 23.78 -0.23
C VAL A 251 -6.43 23.07 -1.52
N THR A 252 -6.90 23.55 -2.67
CA THR A 252 -6.60 22.94 -3.98
C THR A 252 -5.10 22.99 -4.27
N ARG A 253 -4.45 24.13 -4.04
CA ARG A 253 -3.01 24.26 -4.20
C ARG A 253 -2.25 23.33 -3.27
N PHE A 254 -2.64 23.23 -2.00
CA PHE A 254 -1.99 22.34 -1.05
C PHE A 254 -2.17 20.87 -1.43
N ALA A 255 -3.35 20.49 -1.91
CA ALA A 255 -3.62 19.12 -2.37
C ALA A 255 -2.79 18.70 -3.59
N ALA A 256 -2.43 19.66 -4.45
CA ALA A 256 -1.62 19.44 -5.66
C ALA A 256 -0.12 19.36 -5.38
N LEU A 257 0.35 19.68 -4.17
CA LEU A 257 1.76 19.59 -3.82
C LEU A 257 2.22 18.12 -3.82
N SER A 258 3.41 17.91 -4.35
CA SER A 258 4.12 16.65 -4.15
C SER A 258 4.46 16.51 -2.66
N ARG A 259 3.94 15.48 -2.01
CA ARG A 259 4.08 15.25 -0.56
C ARG A 259 4.64 13.85 -0.32
N PRO A 260 5.33 13.64 0.81
CA PRO A 260 5.66 12.28 1.23
C PRO A 260 4.41 11.43 1.33
N LEU A 261 4.51 10.18 0.96
CA LEU A 261 3.45 9.21 1.21
C LEU A 261 3.20 9.10 2.72
N PRO A 262 1.95 9.16 3.17
CA PRO A 262 1.61 8.87 4.56
C PRO A 262 1.88 7.39 4.88
N ASP A 263 2.00 7.11 6.18
CA ASP A 263 2.30 5.74 6.65
C ASP A 263 1.20 4.76 6.18
N GLY A 264 1.60 3.62 5.62
CA GLY A 264 0.71 2.61 5.03
C GLY A 264 0.28 2.88 3.57
N ALA A 265 0.53 4.07 3.03
CA ALA A 265 0.15 4.40 1.65
C ALA A 265 1.06 3.76 0.60
N GLU A 266 2.33 3.50 0.93
CA GLU A 266 3.28 2.86 0.01
C GLU A 266 2.88 1.42 -0.25
N GLU A 267 2.49 0.70 0.79
CA GLU A 267 1.97 -0.66 0.72
C GLU A 267 0.68 -0.73 -0.10
N ALA A 268 -0.26 0.19 0.15
CA ALA A 268 -1.52 0.26 -0.60
C ALA A 268 -1.30 0.54 -2.10
N LEU A 269 -0.34 1.41 -2.44
CA LEU A 269 0.00 1.69 -3.84
C LEU A 269 0.73 0.52 -4.50
N THR A 270 1.60 -0.15 -3.78
CA THR A 270 2.28 -1.36 -4.27
C THR A 270 1.25 -2.44 -4.56
N ALA A 271 0.32 -2.68 -3.63
CA ALA A 271 -0.76 -3.63 -3.83
C ALA A 271 -1.67 -3.28 -5.01
N LEU A 272 -2.00 -1.99 -5.20
CA LEU A 272 -2.76 -1.53 -6.38
C LEU A 272 -2.03 -1.83 -7.69
N ARG A 273 -0.70 -1.73 -7.74
CA ARG A 273 0.10 -1.89 -8.97
C ARG A 273 0.50 -3.31 -9.26
N GLU A 274 0.92 -4.06 -8.24
CA GLU A 274 1.50 -5.39 -8.38
C GLU A 274 0.48 -6.51 -8.20
N ASP A 275 -0.52 -6.31 -7.31
CA ASP A 275 -1.55 -7.30 -6.99
C ASP A 275 -2.88 -7.07 -7.69
N TRP A 276 -2.93 -6.16 -8.68
CA TRP A 276 -4.14 -5.86 -9.44
C TRP A 276 -4.69 -7.08 -10.17
N ARG A 277 -5.97 -7.38 -9.97
CA ARG A 277 -6.66 -8.57 -10.52
C ARG A 277 -7.77 -8.26 -11.50
N LEU A 278 -8.37 -7.05 -11.43
CA LEU A 278 -9.45 -6.66 -12.33
C LEU A 278 -8.89 -6.30 -13.71
N LEU A 279 -8.49 -7.32 -14.46
CA LEU A 279 -7.96 -7.17 -15.82
C LEU A 279 -9.07 -7.03 -16.85
N THR A 280 -8.81 -6.31 -17.95
CA THR A 280 -9.62 -6.43 -19.18
C THR A 280 -9.30 -7.74 -19.87
N LEU A 281 -10.19 -8.20 -20.76
CA LEU A 281 -9.90 -9.34 -21.63
C LEU A 281 -8.63 -9.14 -22.46
N GLU A 282 -8.32 -7.91 -22.86
CA GLU A 282 -7.11 -7.57 -23.61
C GLU A 282 -5.86 -7.67 -22.73
N GLU A 283 -5.92 -7.12 -21.50
CA GLU A 283 -4.83 -7.21 -20.52
C GLU A 283 -4.59 -8.67 -20.09
N GLU A 284 -5.65 -9.44 -19.90
CA GLU A 284 -5.57 -10.86 -19.58
C GLU A 284 -4.91 -11.66 -20.72
N LEU A 285 -5.34 -11.40 -21.96
CA LEU A 285 -4.76 -12.02 -23.14
C LEU A 285 -3.28 -11.66 -23.30
N ASP A 286 -2.89 -10.43 -23.05
CA ASP A 286 -1.49 -10.01 -23.08
C ASP A 286 -0.66 -10.63 -21.96
N ARG A 287 -1.23 -10.78 -20.77
CA ARG A 287 -0.62 -11.49 -19.65
C ARG A 287 -0.36 -12.94 -20.01
N GLU A 288 -1.38 -13.64 -20.54
CA GLU A 288 -1.25 -15.03 -20.96
C GLU A 288 -0.22 -15.21 -22.09
N ARG A 289 -0.18 -14.29 -23.06
CA ARG A 289 0.85 -14.29 -24.11
C ARG A 289 2.26 -14.17 -23.55
N LYS A 290 2.47 -13.28 -22.56
CA LYS A 290 3.76 -13.12 -21.90
C LYS A 290 4.17 -14.38 -21.14
N LEU A 291 3.21 -15.02 -20.44
CA LEU A 291 3.44 -16.29 -19.75
C LEU A 291 3.83 -17.40 -20.73
N VAL A 292 3.12 -17.52 -21.86
CA VAL A 292 3.45 -18.50 -22.91
C VAL A 292 4.85 -18.26 -23.46
N ALA A 293 5.22 -17.00 -23.74
CA ALA A 293 6.57 -16.67 -24.20
C ALA A 293 7.65 -17.05 -23.18
N MET A 294 7.44 -16.75 -21.90
CA MET A 294 8.35 -17.13 -20.82
C MET A 294 8.50 -18.63 -20.67
N TYR A 295 7.40 -19.38 -20.75
CA TYR A 295 7.45 -20.85 -20.72
C TYR A 295 8.15 -21.44 -21.95
N ALA A 296 7.96 -20.85 -23.13
CA ALA A 296 8.67 -21.25 -24.34
C ALA A 296 10.18 -21.05 -24.21
N GLU A 297 10.65 -19.93 -23.68
CA GLU A 297 12.06 -19.67 -23.41
C GLU A 297 12.63 -20.66 -22.36
N ALA A 298 11.88 -20.92 -21.29
CA ALA A 298 12.29 -21.88 -20.27
C ALA A 298 12.41 -23.30 -20.84
N LEU A 299 11.47 -23.69 -21.69
CA LEU A 299 11.48 -25.01 -22.35
C LEU A 299 12.64 -25.15 -23.34
N GLU A 300 12.96 -24.08 -24.08
CA GLU A 300 14.15 -24.05 -24.94
C GLU A 300 15.44 -24.16 -24.12
N ALA A 301 15.56 -23.45 -23.01
CA ALA A 301 16.70 -23.54 -22.11
C ALA A 301 16.87 -24.94 -21.51
N MET A 302 15.76 -25.60 -21.10
CA MET A 302 15.77 -26.97 -20.62
C MET A 302 16.18 -27.96 -21.72
N THR A 303 15.72 -27.74 -22.95
CA THR A 303 16.08 -28.59 -24.09
C THR A 303 17.56 -28.47 -24.40
N LYS A 304 18.10 -27.26 -24.46
CA LYS A 304 19.55 -27.05 -24.63
C LYS A 304 20.36 -27.71 -23.51
N SER A 305 19.92 -27.54 -22.26
CA SER A 305 20.58 -28.18 -21.12
C SER A 305 20.57 -29.71 -21.21
N ARG A 306 19.42 -30.29 -21.56
CA ARG A 306 19.31 -31.75 -21.77
C ARG A 306 20.26 -32.25 -22.87
N ASP A 307 20.32 -31.51 -23.99
CA ASP A 307 21.18 -31.93 -25.12
C ASP A 307 22.66 -31.82 -24.77
N LEU A 308 23.08 -30.82 -23.99
CA LEU A 308 24.43 -30.70 -23.44
C LEU A 308 24.77 -31.85 -22.49
N TYR A 309 23.85 -32.25 -21.61
CA TYR A 309 24.06 -33.39 -20.71
C TYR A 309 24.14 -34.69 -21.46
N ARG A 310 23.35 -34.89 -22.53
CA ARG A 310 23.42 -36.07 -23.38
C ARG A 310 24.77 -36.14 -24.07
N GLU A 311 25.24 -35.03 -24.68
CA GLU A 311 26.56 -34.99 -25.32
C GLU A 311 27.69 -35.25 -24.33
N ALA A 312 27.62 -34.67 -23.13
CA ALA A 312 28.61 -34.96 -22.08
C ALA A 312 28.61 -36.43 -21.64
N ALA A 313 27.43 -37.05 -21.56
CA ALA A 313 27.30 -38.46 -21.24
C ALA A 313 27.89 -39.36 -22.36
N GLU A 314 27.60 -39.04 -23.61
CA GLU A 314 28.17 -39.77 -24.79
C GLU A 314 29.69 -39.64 -24.81
N GLN A 315 30.26 -38.45 -24.55
CA GLN A 315 31.74 -38.27 -24.45
C GLN A 315 32.33 -39.07 -23.27
N ALA A 316 31.65 -39.08 -22.12
CA ALA A 316 32.11 -39.85 -20.97
C ALA A 316 32.07 -41.36 -21.25
N HIS A 317 31.06 -41.85 -21.94
CA HIS A 317 30.97 -43.26 -22.37
C HIS A 317 32.06 -43.62 -23.38
N ALA A 318 32.33 -42.79 -24.39
CA ALA A 318 33.41 -43.00 -25.34
C ALA A 318 34.79 -43.04 -24.68
N ALA A 319 35.05 -42.09 -23.72
CA ALA A 319 36.29 -42.07 -22.95
C ALA A 319 36.46 -43.34 -22.09
N LEU A 320 35.39 -43.83 -21.50
CA LEU A 320 35.38 -45.04 -20.68
C LEU A 320 35.61 -46.32 -21.55
N ALA A 321 35.06 -46.35 -22.76
CA ALA A 321 35.32 -47.43 -23.72
C ALA A 321 36.80 -47.47 -24.15
N ALA A 322 37.37 -46.33 -24.54
CA ALA A 322 38.77 -46.17 -24.90
C ALA A 322 39.71 -46.57 -23.73
N TYR A 323 39.36 -46.22 -22.49
CA TYR A 323 40.10 -46.64 -21.32
C TYR A 323 40.07 -48.16 -21.11
N ARG A 324 38.94 -48.81 -21.31
CA ARG A 324 38.80 -50.28 -21.23
C ARG A 324 39.65 -50.99 -22.30
N GLU A 325 39.57 -50.54 -23.54
CA GLU A 325 40.40 -51.07 -24.64
C GLU A 325 41.90 -50.93 -24.34
N SER A 326 42.33 -49.79 -23.81
CA SER A 326 43.73 -49.58 -23.42
C SER A 326 44.15 -50.43 -22.23
N ALA A 327 43.27 -50.72 -21.28
CA ALA A 327 43.51 -51.60 -20.16
C ALA A 327 43.60 -53.07 -20.58
N ASP A 328 42.75 -53.52 -21.51
CA ASP A 328 42.79 -54.90 -22.07
C ASP A 328 44.07 -55.11 -22.90
N ALA A 329 44.48 -54.16 -23.73
CA ALA A 329 45.72 -54.20 -24.49
C ALA A 329 46.96 -54.19 -23.56
N ALA A 330 46.93 -53.51 -22.43
CA ALA A 330 47.98 -53.50 -21.42
C ALA A 330 48.06 -54.84 -20.65
N THR A 331 46.94 -55.58 -20.58
CA THR A 331 46.88 -56.92 -19.91
C THR A 331 47.46 -57.98 -20.80
N GLU A 332 47.33 -57.92 -22.14
CA GLU A 332 47.90 -58.83 -23.09
C GLU A 332 49.44 -58.69 -23.28
N SER A 333 49.97 -57.51 -22.90
CA SER A 333 51.44 -57.18 -23.09
C SER A 333 52.31 -57.36 -21.83
N ARG A 334 51.90 -58.16 -20.83
CA ARG A 334 52.58 -58.27 -19.54
C ARG A 334 53.66 -59.32 -19.50
N PRO A 335 54.95 -58.96 -19.50
CA PRO A 335 55.98 -59.80 -18.87
C PRO A 335 55.98 -59.63 -17.35
N GLU A 336 56.25 -60.64 -16.60
CA GLU A 336 56.19 -60.80 -15.13
C GLU A 336 56.94 -59.67 -14.34
N PRO A 337 56.50 -59.39 -13.12
CA PRO A 337 56.80 -58.09 -12.45
C PRO A 337 58.03 -58.14 -11.53
N PRO A 338 58.58 -56.95 -11.18
CA PRO A 338 59.05 -56.72 -9.83
C PRO A 338 58.19 -55.70 -9.08
N ALA A 339 57.94 -55.98 -7.83
CA ALA A 339 57.11 -55.27 -6.89
C ALA A 339 57.54 -53.87 -6.67
N SER A 340 56.56 -52.90 -6.77
CA SER A 340 56.53 -51.64 -6.04
C SER A 340 55.10 -51.03 -6.13
N PRO A 341 54.56 -50.41 -5.07
CA PRO A 341 53.16 -50.04 -4.99
C PRO A 341 52.89 -48.73 -5.76
N ALA A 342 52.30 -48.84 -6.91
CA ALA A 342 51.80 -47.72 -7.67
C ALA A 342 50.37 -47.37 -7.23
N ALA A 343 50.12 -46.12 -6.88
CA ALA A 343 48.84 -45.58 -6.49
C ALA A 343 47.77 -45.85 -7.55
N SER A 344 46.65 -46.40 -7.14
CA SER A 344 45.50 -46.79 -7.97
C SER A 344 44.98 -45.62 -8.81
N PRO A 345 44.72 -45.79 -10.13
CA PRO A 345 44.17 -44.76 -11.00
C PRO A 345 42.79 -44.25 -10.58
N LEU A 346 42.06 -45.02 -9.78
CA LEU A 346 40.80 -44.61 -9.16
C LEU A 346 40.92 -43.39 -8.20
N GLN A 347 42.12 -43.23 -7.60
CA GLN A 347 42.37 -42.05 -6.74
C GLN A 347 42.64 -40.76 -7.52
N GLN A 348 43.00 -40.84 -8.80
CA GLN A 348 43.13 -39.65 -9.65
C GLN A 348 41.77 -39.20 -10.21
N LEU A 349 40.84 -40.11 -10.51
CA LEU A 349 39.48 -39.76 -10.93
C LEU A 349 38.64 -39.13 -9.82
N THR A 350 38.77 -39.61 -8.58
CA THR A 350 38.10 -38.98 -7.44
C THR A 350 38.62 -37.56 -7.19
N ARG A 351 39.91 -37.26 -7.36
CA ARG A 351 40.46 -35.93 -7.24
C ARG A 351 40.03 -34.96 -8.35
N THR A 352 39.78 -35.43 -9.55
CA THR A 352 39.22 -34.60 -10.64
C THR A 352 37.73 -34.34 -10.44
N PHE A 353 36.96 -35.29 -9.95
CA PHE A 353 35.55 -35.10 -9.61
C PHE A 353 35.35 -34.15 -8.42
N GLU A 354 36.22 -34.19 -7.41
CA GLU A 354 36.18 -33.24 -6.32
C GLU A 354 36.51 -31.81 -6.78
N ARG A 355 37.43 -31.62 -7.72
CA ARG A 355 37.74 -30.29 -8.31
C ARG A 355 36.57 -29.75 -9.14
N LEU A 356 35.82 -30.56 -9.85
CA LEU A 356 34.61 -30.13 -10.57
C LEU A 356 33.45 -29.77 -9.62
N LYS A 357 33.36 -30.49 -8.48
CA LYS A 357 32.33 -30.19 -7.46
C LYS A 357 32.56 -28.89 -6.71
N VAL A 358 33.81 -28.45 -6.60
CA VAL A 358 34.17 -27.14 -5.97
C VAL A 358 33.93 -25.97 -6.92
N SER A 359 34.03 -26.17 -8.25
CA SER A 359 33.80 -25.08 -9.23
C SER A 359 32.32 -24.75 -9.46
N GLY A 360 31.41 -25.65 -9.09
CA GLY A 360 29.94 -25.44 -9.25
C GLY A 360 29.25 -24.75 -8.09
N ARG A 361 29.97 -24.31 -7.04
CA ARG A 361 29.38 -23.84 -5.79
C ARG A 361 29.52 -22.33 -5.54
N THR A 362 29.71 -21.52 -6.58
CA THR A 362 29.72 -20.07 -6.45
C THR A 362 28.65 -19.46 -7.32
N ARG A 363 27.43 -19.38 -6.80
CA ARG A 363 26.45 -18.28 -6.89
C ARG A 363 25.08 -18.76 -6.42
N ARG A 364 24.84 -18.67 -5.11
CA ARG A 364 23.50 -18.63 -4.55
C ARG A 364 23.45 -17.39 -3.68
N PRO A 365 22.49 -16.45 -3.87
CA PRO A 365 22.33 -15.33 -2.96
C PRO A 365 21.85 -15.85 -1.60
N ALA A 366 22.39 -15.25 -0.55
CA ALA A 366 22.11 -15.55 0.83
C ALA A 366 20.64 -15.24 1.15
N ALA A 367 19.89 -16.25 1.61
CA ALA A 367 18.70 -16.06 2.38
C ALA A 367 19.09 -16.22 3.86
N GLU A 368 18.79 -15.20 4.64
CA GLU A 368 19.01 -15.17 6.08
C GLU A 368 18.23 -16.29 6.76
N SER A 369 18.94 -17.15 7.48
CA SER A 369 18.37 -18.14 8.38
C SER A 369 18.33 -17.54 9.79
N GLY A 370 17.11 -17.25 10.24
CA GLY A 370 16.81 -16.99 11.65
C GLY A 370 16.89 -18.29 12.46
N ASP A 371 17.51 -18.17 13.61
CA ASP A 371 17.70 -19.17 14.66
C ASP A 371 16.43 -19.93 15.03
N ALA A 372 16.47 -21.23 14.93
CA ALA A 372 15.54 -22.14 15.59
C ALA A 372 16.20 -22.70 16.85
N GLN A 373 15.79 -22.21 17.98
CA GLN A 373 16.18 -22.69 19.29
C GLN A 373 15.27 -23.86 19.68
N GLU A 374 15.90 -25.02 19.91
CA GLU A 374 15.32 -26.24 20.46
C GLU A 374 14.62 -25.98 21.80
N ALA A 375 13.35 -26.33 21.92
CA ALA A 375 12.66 -26.47 23.21
C ALA A 375 12.09 -27.89 23.32
N ARG A 376 12.60 -28.56 24.34
CA ARG A 376 12.28 -29.90 24.81
C ARG A 376 10.79 -30.12 25.07
N ALA A 377 10.30 -31.25 24.61
CA ALA A 377 9.05 -31.86 25.05
C ALA A 377 9.07 -32.16 26.54
N VAL A 378 8.02 -31.75 27.22
CA VAL A 378 7.58 -32.29 28.52
C VAL A 378 6.13 -32.72 28.37
N ASP A 379 5.96 -34.01 28.56
CA ASP A 379 4.75 -34.78 28.63
C ASP A 379 3.98 -34.41 29.90
N GLU A 380 2.71 -33.97 29.79
CA GLU A 380 1.82 -33.89 30.96
C GLU A 380 0.35 -34.10 30.54
N GLN A 381 -0.21 -35.20 31.05
CA GLN A 381 -1.58 -35.66 30.83
C GLN A 381 -2.64 -34.73 31.45
N PRO A 382 -3.87 -34.68 30.92
CA PRO A 382 -4.95 -33.89 31.50
C PRO A 382 -5.67 -34.63 32.63
N GLN A 383 -5.73 -34.00 33.77
CA GLN A 383 -6.67 -34.36 34.86
C GLN A 383 -7.99 -33.59 34.71
N ILE A 384 -9.06 -34.33 34.68
CA ILE A 384 -10.44 -33.86 34.81
C ILE A 384 -10.78 -33.65 36.29
N PRO A 385 -11.39 -32.56 36.72
CA PRO A 385 -12.11 -32.51 37.97
C PRO A 385 -13.63 -32.45 37.76
N GLY A 386 -14.24 -33.35 38.49
CA GLY A 386 -15.65 -33.60 38.57
C GLY A 386 -16.53 -32.50 39.14
N ARG A 387 -17.76 -32.69 38.82
CA ARG A 387 -19.05 -32.20 39.25
C ARG A 387 -19.23 -32.16 40.79
N ARG A 388 -19.76 -31.02 41.28
CA ARG A 388 -20.74 -30.83 42.37
C ARG A 388 -21.02 -29.33 42.45
N GLY A 389 -22.23 -28.80 42.41
CA GLY A 389 -23.47 -29.16 43.06
C GLY A 389 -23.79 -28.14 44.13
N ALA A 390 -24.61 -27.17 43.81
CA ALA A 390 -25.66 -26.51 44.58
C ALA A 390 -26.08 -25.19 43.92
#